data_b484b0bf7bb4e048c486c791555c82f5
#
_entry.id   b484b0bf7bb4e048c486c791555c82f5
#
_cell.length_a   1.000
_cell.length_b   1.000
_cell.length_c   1.000
_cell.angle_alpha   90.00
_cell.angle_beta   90.00
_cell.angle_gamma   90.00
#
_symmetry.space_group_name_H-M   'P 1'
#
loop_
_entity.id
_entity.type
_entity.pdbx_description
1 polymer ?
#
loop_
_entity_poly.entity_id
_entity_poly.type
_entity_poly.pdbx_seq_one_letter_code
_entity_poly.pdbx_strand_id
1 'polypeptide(L)'
;MTNNIICIAEGCRKKLKGRQRKFCSGTCQKRQFARDKRHNDKVDTKPINKEYNADTGDYASVRRGQYYRAFVSEGIAEEVATGDMTVADAASLLGCTSATVSRMLAAYKVDSRNEVKAEDWELSEDARSALENFSDFRHKYFRTELGKHYDTAPFHTNWINNIIDSIENGKELLILSPPRHGKTELLIHFAVYQICKNPNVRIMWVGGNEDIAKNALSAVLDVLDTNEELREDFCPPGQNFKPDNRSGKNWSQNQFTVGTRTVAGIKSPTMVAVGKGGKILSRDCDIIIADDIEDHQTTMQPGARESTRQWWTTTLSSRKEE
;
A
#
# COMPACT_ATOMS: atom_id res chain seq x y z
N MET A 1 7.03 39.00 -45.34
CA MET A 1 8.11 39.18 -44.33
C MET A 1 8.20 37.89 -43.52
N THR A 2 9.22 37.06 -43.76
CA THR A 2 9.43 35.81 -43.03
C THR A 2 10.08 36.12 -41.70
N ASN A 3 9.33 36.09 -40.63
CA ASN A 3 9.88 36.23 -39.27
C ASN A 3 10.88 35.09 -38.99
N ASN A 4 12.16 35.42 -39.05
CA ASN A 4 13.26 34.52 -38.70
C ASN A 4 13.27 34.30 -37.17
N ILE A 5 12.50 33.35 -36.69
CA ILE A 5 12.50 32.98 -35.26
C ILE A 5 13.73 32.11 -34.98
N ILE A 6 14.54 32.52 -33.99
CA ILE A 6 15.76 31.81 -33.55
C ILE A 6 15.45 31.00 -32.30
N CYS A 7 16.15 29.88 -32.14
CA CYS A 7 16.08 29.07 -30.92
C CYS A 7 16.46 29.88 -29.67
N ILE A 8 15.60 29.86 -28.64
CA ILE A 8 15.80 30.64 -27.41
C ILE A 8 16.85 30.04 -26.45
N ALA A 9 17.33 28.80 -26.70
CA ALA A 9 18.35 28.21 -25.85
C ALA A 9 19.64 29.02 -25.93
N GLU A 10 20.17 29.42 -24.77
CA GLU A 10 21.36 30.23 -24.65
C GLU A 10 22.58 29.59 -25.37
N GLY A 11 23.27 30.36 -26.19
CA GLY A 11 24.36 29.87 -27.04
C GLY A 11 23.95 29.14 -28.30
N CYS A 12 22.63 29.03 -28.61
CA CYS A 12 22.15 28.44 -29.85
C CYS A 12 21.68 29.53 -30.83
N ARG A 13 22.29 29.58 -32.02
CA ARG A 13 21.97 30.54 -33.08
C ARG A 13 21.15 29.91 -34.25
N LYS A 14 20.62 28.69 -34.08
CA LYS A 14 19.89 28.00 -35.13
C LYS A 14 18.50 28.58 -35.34
N LYS A 15 18.13 28.86 -36.60
CA LYS A 15 16.79 29.26 -36.99
C LYS A 15 15.81 28.10 -36.79
N LEU A 16 14.60 28.41 -36.29
CA LEU A 16 13.54 27.43 -36.12
C LEU A 16 12.93 27.10 -37.50
N LYS A 17 12.62 25.83 -37.73
CA LYS A 17 12.04 25.32 -38.96
C LYS A 17 10.66 24.70 -38.72
N GLY A 18 9.74 24.94 -39.63
CA GLY A 18 8.42 24.30 -39.60
C GLY A 18 7.62 24.62 -38.34
N ARG A 19 7.18 23.60 -37.61
CA ARG A 19 6.34 23.72 -36.39
C ARG A 19 7.10 24.05 -35.09
N GLN A 20 8.42 24.26 -35.17
CA GLN A 20 9.23 24.59 -33.99
C GLN A 20 8.89 26.01 -33.50
N ARG A 21 8.55 26.18 -32.23
CA ARG A 21 8.13 27.47 -31.65
C ARG A 21 9.18 28.13 -30.74
N LYS A 22 9.98 27.36 -30.04
CA LYS A 22 10.94 27.87 -29.02
C LYS A 22 12.34 27.28 -29.17
N PHE A 23 12.46 25.99 -29.46
CA PHE A 23 13.72 25.26 -29.50
C PHE A 23 13.92 24.56 -30.86
N CYS A 24 15.15 24.52 -31.35
CA CYS A 24 15.46 23.84 -32.60
C CYS A 24 15.57 22.31 -32.46
N SER A 25 15.72 21.78 -31.25
CA SER A 25 15.78 20.35 -30.95
C SER A 25 15.46 20.09 -29.48
N GLY A 26 15.11 18.85 -29.14
CA GLY A 26 14.93 18.41 -27.75
C GLY A 26 16.22 18.55 -26.90
N THR A 27 17.38 18.45 -27.54
CA THR A 27 18.67 18.66 -26.86
C THR A 27 18.85 20.10 -26.41
N CYS A 28 18.46 21.09 -27.25
CA CYS A 28 18.50 22.51 -26.87
C CYS A 28 17.51 22.81 -25.75
N GLN A 29 16.33 22.21 -25.77
CA GLN A 29 15.35 22.32 -24.72
C GLN A 29 15.88 21.76 -23.38
N LYS A 30 16.45 20.57 -23.38
CA LYS A 30 17.05 19.95 -22.18
C LYS A 30 18.22 20.78 -21.63
N ARG A 31 19.09 21.34 -22.51
CA ARG A 31 20.19 22.21 -22.08
C ARG A 31 19.70 23.50 -21.43
N GLN A 32 18.66 24.13 -21.96
CA GLN A 32 18.08 25.33 -21.36
C GLN A 32 17.46 25.02 -20.00
N PHE A 33 16.64 23.98 -19.90
CA PHE A 33 16.10 23.55 -18.60
C PHE A 33 17.18 23.24 -17.57
N ALA A 34 18.27 22.60 -17.96
CA ALA A 34 19.39 22.31 -17.05
C ALA A 34 20.17 23.58 -16.61
N ARG A 35 20.18 24.63 -17.44
CA ARG A 35 20.76 25.95 -17.10
C ARG A 35 19.84 26.73 -16.19
N ASP A 36 18.55 26.81 -16.52
CA ASP A 36 17.53 27.48 -15.72
C ASP A 36 17.48 26.87 -14.32
N LYS A 37 17.56 25.53 -14.21
CA LYS A 37 17.65 24.83 -12.93
C LYS A 37 18.91 25.24 -12.13
N ARG A 38 20.08 25.33 -12.76
CA ARG A 38 21.34 25.77 -12.11
C ARG A 38 21.32 27.24 -11.74
N HIS A 39 20.61 28.07 -12.48
CA HIS A 39 20.47 29.49 -12.18
C HIS A 39 19.53 29.69 -11.00
N ASN A 40 18.40 28.95 -10.96
CA ASN A 40 17.49 28.96 -9.83
C ASN A 40 18.14 28.39 -8.57
N ASP A 41 18.97 27.34 -8.69
CA ASP A 41 19.72 26.78 -7.55
C ASP A 41 20.79 27.78 -6.98
N LYS A 42 21.16 28.81 -7.74
CA LYS A 42 22.10 29.87 -7.30
C LYS A 42 21.43 31.14 -6.81
N VAL A 43 20.16 31.36 -7.13
CA VAL A 43 19.46 32.62 -6.82
C VAL A 43 18.54 32.45 -5.58
N ASP A 44 18.19 31.25 -5.19
CA ASP A 44 17.30 30.98 -4.06
C ASP A 44 18.06 30.61 -2.79
N THR A 45 18.58 31.62 -2.11
CA THR A 45 18.79 31.60 -0.65
C THR A 45 17.50 31.98 0.11
N LYS A 46 16.36 32.07 -0.55
CA LYS A 46 15.06 32.12 0.13
C LYS A 46 14.58 30.71 0.43
N PRO A 47 14.15 30.41 1.67
CA PRO A 47 13.60 29.12 1.99
C PRO A 47 12.40 28.89 1.07
N ILE A 48 12.50 27.87 0.21
CA ILE A 48 11.36 27.40 -0.55
C ILE A 48 10.32 26.99 0.49
N ASN A 49 9.25 27.77 0.63
CA ASN A 49 8.03 27.35 1.27
C ASN A 49 7.44 26.21 0.39
N LYS A 50 8.03 25.02 0.51
CA LYS A 50 7.28 23.81 0.21
C LYS A 50 6.22 23.80 1.29
N GLU A 51 4.97 24.01 0.90
CA GLU A 51 3.83 23.73 1.74
C GLU A 51 4.06 22.32 2.31
N TYR A 52 4.26 22.30 3.60
CA TYR A 52 4.60 21.11 4.34
C TYR A 52 3.28 20.35 4.47
N ASN A 53 3.15 19.27 3.74
CA ASN A 53 1.98 18.41 3.87
C ASN A 53 2.16 17.58 5.14
N ALA A 54 1.45 17.98 6.20
CA ALA A 54 1.48 17.31 7.50
C ALA A 54 1.06 15.83 7.39
N ASP A 55 0.30 15.47 6.36
CA ASP A 55 -0.24 14.13 6.14
C ASP A 55 0.79 13.14 5.56
N THR A 56 1.91 13.61 5.00
CA THR A 56 2.91 12.71 4.38
C THR A 56 4.07 12.31 5.29
N GLY A 57 4.18 12.88 6.49
CA GLY A 57 5.13 12.45 7.53
C GLY A 57 6.62 12.45 7.18
N ASP A 58 7.08 13.11 6.10
CA ASP A 58 8.50 13.16 5.74
C ASP A 58 9.26 14.24 6.51
N TYR A 59 9.59 13.92 7.76
CA TYR A 59 10.41 14.78 8.64
C TYR A 59 11.92 14.51 8.53
N ALA A 60 12.37 13.72 7.57
CA ALA A 60 13.79 13.35 7.46
C ALA A 60 14.74 14.56 7.29
N SER A 61 14.28 15.62 6.62
CA SER A 61 15.03 16.87 6.49
C SER A 61 15.08 17.66 7.80
N VAL A 62 14.01 17.61 8.61
CA VAL A 62 13.91 18.26 9.92
C VAL A 62 14.80 17.56 10.92
N ARG A 63 14.77 16.24 11.00
CA ARG A 63 15.59 15.41 11.90
C ARG A 63 17.08 15.56 11.65
N ARG A 64 17.50 15.86 10.42
CA ARG A 64 18.90 16.14 10.05
C ARG A 64 19.34 17.57 10.33
N GLY A 65 18.39 18.46 10.67
CA GLY A 65 18.68 19.84 11.02
C GLY A 65 19.49 19.97 12.31
N GLN A 66 20.39 20.96 12.36
CA GLN A 66 21.28 21.18 13.51
C GLN A 66 20.53 21.40 14.84
N TYR A 67 19.32 21.94 14.80
CA TYR A 67 18.52 22.24 16.00
C TYR A 67 17.71 21.03 16.52
N TYR A 68 17.41 20.04 15.67
CA TYR A 68 16.53 18.93 16.09
C TYR A 68 17.19 18.06 17.17
N ARG A 69 18.48 17.85 17.09
CA ARG A 69 19.19 17.07 18.10
C ARG A 69 19.14 17.76 19.47
N ALA A 70 19.44 19.05 19.54
CA ALA A 70 19.35 19.83 20.77
C ALA A 70 17.90 19.85 21.29
N PHE A 71 16.92 20.06 20.41
CA PHE A 71 15.49 20.05 20.73
C PHE A 71 15.04 18.78 21.44
N VAL A 72 15.56 17.61 21.04
CA VAL A 72 15.23 16.32 21.67
C VAL A 72 16.13 16.02 22.87
N SER A 73 17.46 16.17 22.75
CA SER A 73 18.42 15.75 23.78
C SER A 73 18.40 16.61 25.04
N GLU A 74 17.96 17.86 24.93
CA GLU A 74 17.85 18.80 26.05
C GLU A 74 16.46 18.80 26.71
N GLY A 75 15.55 17.89 26.29
CA GLY A 75 14.20 17.76 26.86
C GLY A 75 13.21 18.83 26.40
N ILE A 76 13.64 19.81 25.59
CA ILE A 76 12.79 20.91 25.12
C ILE A 76 11.56 20.41 24.36
N ALA A 77 11.70 19.32 23.61
CA ALA A 77 10.63 18.70 22.85
C ALA A 77 9.48 18.25 23.74
N GLU A 78 9.79 17.67 24.90
CA GLU A 78 8.82 17.18 25.88
C GLU A 78 8.11 18.34 26.57
N GLU A 79 8.86 19.36 27.02
CA GLU A 79 8.30 20.55 27.67
C GLU A 79 7.38 21.34 26.71
N VAL A 80 7.70 21.42 25.42
CA VAL A 80 6.80 22.05 24.45
C VAL A 80 5.60 21.16 24.12
N ALA A 81 5.76 19.84 24.13
CA ALA A 81 4.67 18.89 23.87
C ALA A 81 3.64 18.84 25.00
N THR A 82 4.09 18.97 26.25
CA THR A 82 3.23 19.03 27.46
C THR A 82 2.61 20.41 27.70
N GLY A 83 3.17 21.46 27.10
CA GLY A 83 2.74 22.84 27.27
C GLY A 83 3.45 23.60 28.41
N ASP A 84 4.46 22.99 29.00
CA ASP A 84 5.28 23.61 30.06
C ASP A 84 6.23 24.68 29.51
N MET A 85 6.55 24.60 28.20
CA MET A 85 7.31 25.62 27.47
C MET A 85 6.54 26.08 26.23
N THR A 86 6.56 27.39 25.93
CA THR A 86 5.95 27.86 24.68
C THR A 86 6.86 27.65 23.48
N VAL A 87 6.25 27.54 22.28
CA VAL A 87 7.00 27.44 21.00
C VAL A 87 7.92 28.66 20.80
N ALA A 88 7.53 29.84 21.33
CA ALA A 88 8.33 31.05 21.23
C ALA A 88 9.58 31.02 22.14
N ASP A 89 9.44 30.50 23.35
CA ASP A 89 10.53 30.35 24.31
C ASP A 89 11.55 29.31 23.81
N ALA A 90 11.06 28.17 23.32
CA ALA A 90 11.90 27.14 22.70
C ALA A 90 12.65 27.69 21.47
N ALA A 91 12.01 28.53 20.66
CA ALA A 91 12.64 29.17 19.50
C ALA A 91 13.76 30.12 19.92
N SER A 92 13.53 30.91 20.99
CA SER A 92 14.53 31.79 21.57
C SER A 92 15.71 31.04 22.17
N LEU A 93 15.43 29.94 22.88
CA LEU A 93 16.45 29.09 23.50
C LEU A 93 17.36 28.43 22.46
N LEU A 94 16.77 27.92 21.39
CA LEU A 94 17.50 27.25 20.31
C LEU A 94 18.10 28.20 19.28
N GLY A 95 17.83 29.50 19.33
CA GLY A 95 18.26 30.49 18.35
C GLY A 95 17.68 30.26 16.95
N CYS A 96 16.42 29.78 16.88
CA CYS A 96 15.74 29.49 15.62
C CYS A 96 14.37 30.17 15.55
N THR A 97 13.60 29.94 14.49
CA THR A 97 12.25 30.51 14.35
C THR A 97 11.18 29.63 14.97
N SER A 98 10.08 30.21 15.45
CA SER A 98 8.90 29.47 15.95
C SER A 98 8.36 28.49 14.91
N ALA A 99 8.41 28.82 13.62
CA ALA A 99 8.03 27.91 12.53
C ALA A 99 8.98 26.69 12.44
N THR A 100 10.26 26.85 12.80
CA THR A 100 11.20 25.74 12.89
C THR A 100 10.86 24.82 14.06
N VAL A 101 10.59 25.40 15.24
CA VAL A 101 10.16 24.64 16.44
C VAL A 101 8.87 23.89 16.18
N SER A 102 7.85 24.50 15.55
CA SER A 102 6.60 23.84 15.22
C SER A 102 6.81 22.62 14.31
N ARG A 103 7.72 22.71 13.34
CA ARG A 103 8.10 21.57 12.49
C ARG A 103 8.86 20.48 13.26
N MET A 104 9.74 20.87 14.16
CA MET A 104 10.49 19.94 15.02
C MET A 104 9.55 19.24 16.00
N LEU A 105 8.58 19.98 16.58
CA LEU A 105 7.56 19.40 17.46
C LEU A 105 6.67 18.40 16.71
N ALA A 106 6.27 18.71 15.49
CA ALA A 106 5.52 17.77 14.66
C ALA A 106 6.32 16.50 14.38
N ALA A 107 7.61 16.62 14.06
CA ALA A 107 8.51 15.49 13.89
C ALA A 107 8.69 14.68 15.19
N TYR A 108 8.85 15.34 16.32
CA TYR A 108 8.97 14.72 17.64
C TYR A 108 7.70 13.95 18.02
N LYS A 109 6.53 14.53 17.79
CA LYS A 109 5.23 13.85 18.06
C LYS A 109 5.02 12.61 17.19
N VAL A 110 5.57 12.59 15.99
CA VAL A 110 5.60 11.37 15.16
C VAL A 110 6.59 10.38 15.72
N ASP A 111 7.79 10.83 16.13
CA ASP A 111 8.83 9.97 16.70
C ASP A 111 8.39 9.39 18.05
N SER A 112 7.82 10.19 18.95
CA SER A 112 7.33 9.72 20.26
C SER A 112 6.12 8.78 20.16
N ARG A 113 5.27 8.91 19.13
CA ARG A 113 4.26 7.89 18.84
C ARG A 113 4.88 6.58 18.34
N ASN A 114 6.03 6.67 17.66
CA ASN A 114 6.77 5.51 17.18
C ASN A 114 7.67 4.90 18.28
N GLU A 115 7.94 5.63 19.39
CA GLU A 115 8.69 5.16 20.57
C GLU A 115 7.86 4.34 21.55
N VAL A 116 6.55 4.21 21.39
CA VAL A 116 5.83 3.00 21.85
C VAL A 116 6.44 1.88 21.00
N LYS A 117 7.45 1.23 21.57
CA LYS A 117 8.28 0.25 20.87
C LYS A 117 7.35 -0.75 20.22
N ALA A 118 7.54 -0.97 18.92
CA ALA A 118 6.83 -2.04 18.22
C ALA A 118 7.01 -3.41 18.93
N GLU A 119 7.99 -3.52 19.80
CA GLU A 119 8.28 -4.64 20.69
C GLU A 119 7.23 -4.82 21.82
N ASP A 120 6.56 -3.73 22.26
CA ASP A 120 5.56 -3.75 23.34
C ASP A 120 4.12 -3.61 22.82
N TRP A 121 3.94 -3.48 21.47
CA TRP A 121 2.60 -3.39 20.88
C TRP A 121 1.96 -4.76 20.80
N GLU A 122 0.83 -4.89 21.42
CA GLU A 122 -0.03 -6.05 21.35
C GLU A 122 -1.39 -5.67 20.78
N LEU A 123 -2.02 -6.62 20.08
CA LEU A 123 -3.40 -6.47 19.65
C LEU A 123 -4.31 -6.19 20.86
N SER A 124 -5.26 -5.28 20.70
CA SER A 124 -6.33 -5.07 21.68
C SER A 124 -7.10 -6.37 21.92
N GLU A 125 -7.73 -6.51 23.09
CA GLU A 125 -8.54 -7.68 23.41
C GLU A 125 -9.69 -7.86 22.40
N ASP A 126 -10.29 -6.76 21.98
CA ASP A 126 -11.35 -6.73 20.98
C ASP A 126 -10.84 -7.18 19.59
N ALA A 127 -9.63 -6.78 19.20
CA ALA A 127 -9.02 -7.23 17.96
C ALA A 127 -8.65 -8.71 17.98
N ARG A 128 -8.14 -9.21 19.12
CA ARG A 128 -7.84 -10.63 19.31
C ARG A 128 -9.12 -11.46 19.22
N SER A 129 -10.18 -11.06 19.94
CA SER A 129 -11.47 -11.75 19.91
C SER A 129 -12.07 -11.78 18.50
N ALA A 130 -11.96 -10.69 17.74
CA ALA A 130 -12.41 -10.67 16.35
C ALA A 130 -11.63 -11.65 15.45
N LEU A 131 -10.33 -11.91 15.74
CA LEU A 131 -9.53 -12.89 14.98
C LEU A 131 -9.86 -14.35 15.31
N GLU A 132 -10.54 -14.63 16.40
CA GLU A 132 -10.95 -16.00 16.74
C GLU A 132 -12.04 -16.53 15.81
N ASN A 133 -12.88 -15.63 15.27
CA ASN A 133 -14.00 -15.99 14.42
C ASN A 133 -14.11 -15.07 13.19
N PHE A 134 -14.00 -15.63 12.01
CA PHE A 134 -14.10 -14.85 10.77
C PHE A 134 -15.47 -14.13 10.60
N SER A 135 -16.58 -14.71 11.10
CA SER A 135 -17.88 -14.02 11.05
C SER A 135 -17.88 -12.76 11.91
N ASP A 136 -17.29 -12.82 13.10
CA ASP A 136 -17.19 -11.68 14.02
C ASP A 136 -16.25 -10.61 13.47
N PHE A 137 -15.10 -11.03 12.91
CA PHE A 137 -14.19 -10.14 12.18
C PHE A 137 -14.92 -9.42 11.04
N ARG A 138 -15.65 -10.17 10.22
CA ARG A 138 -16.42 -9.62 9.10
C ARG A 138 -17.49 -8.63 9.58
N HIS A 139 -18.21 -8.95 10.63
CA HIS A 139 -19.23 -8.08 11.24
C HIS A 139 -18.60 -6.80 11.78
N LYS A 140 -17.47 -6.90 12.48
CA LYS A 140 -16.80 -5.74 13.09
C LYS A 140 -16.24 -4.79 12.04
N TYR A 141 -15.48 -5.27 11.05
CA TYR A 141 -14.67 -4.41 10.17
C TYR A 141 -15.28 -4.11 8.81
N PHE A 142 -16.31 -4.82 8.38
CA PHE A 142 -16.88 -4.57 7.06
C PHE A 142 -18.28 -3.99 7.12
N ARG A 143 -18.57 -3.12 6.17
CA ARG A 143 -19.87 -2.48 6.00
C ARG A 143 -20.34 -2.66 4.56
N THR A 144 -21.64 -2.80 4.39
CA THR A 144 -22.29 -2.75 3.08
C THR A 144 -22.17 -1.35 2.48
N GLU A 145 -22.45 -1.18 1.20
CA GLU A 145 -22.52 0.12 0.54
C GLU A 145 -23.46 1.13 1.25
N LEU A 146 -24.41 0.63 2.04
CA LEU A 146 -25.33 1.44 2.85
C LEU A 146 -24.80 1.73 4.26
N GLY A 147 -23.55 1.38 4.56
CA GLY A 147 -22.95 1.57 5.89
C GLY A 147 -23.44 0.61 6.98
N LYS A 148 -24.21 -0.43 6.63
CA LYS A 148 -24.70 -1.42 7.58
C LYS A 148 -23.69 -2.56 7.74
N HIS A 149 -23.66 -3.18 8.91
CA HIS A 149 -22.94 -4.43 9.10
C HIS A 149 -23.44 -5.52 8.16
N TYR A 150 -22.53 -6.42 7.78
CA TYR A 150 -22.92 -7.57 6.97
C TYR A 150 -23.71 -8.57 7.82
N ASP A 151 -24.90 -8.90 7.38
CA ASP A 151 -25.64 -10.04 7.90
C ASP A 151 -25.07 -11.33 7.29
N THR A 152 -24.74 -12.28 8.15
CA THR A 152 -24.22 -13.58 7.71
C THR A 152 -25.40 -14.54 7.54
N ALA A 153 -25.80 -14.77 6.30
CA ALA A 153 -26.83 -15.76 5.99
C ALA A 153 -26.36 -17.17 6.39
N PRO A 154 -27.28 -18.11 6.70
CA PRO A 154 -26.89 -19.47 7.10
C PRO A 154 -25.99 -20.22 6.13
N PHE A 155 -26.14 -19.99 4.83
CA PHE A 155 -25.27 -20.59 3.82
C PHE A 155 -23.86 -19.94 3.82
N HIS A 156 -23.73 -18.64 4.14
CA HIS A 156 -22.44 -18.00 4.34
C HIS A 156 -21.71 -18.58 5.55
N THR A 157 -22.43 -18.80 6.67
CA THR A 157 -21.85 -19.46 7.86
C THR A 157 -21.30 -20.84 7.51
N ASN A 158 -22.06 -21.62 6.72
CA ASN A 158 -21.58 -22.91 6.26
C ASN A 158 -20.33 -22.81 5.36
N TRP A 159 -20.26 -21.82 4.45
CA TRP A 159 -19.07 -21.60 3.63
C TRP A 159 -17.87 -21.18 4.49
N ILE A 160 -18.08 -20.29 5.44
CA ILE A 160 -17.05 -19.84 6.37
C ILE A 160 -16.45 -21.02 7.13
N ASN A 161 -17.29 -21.87 7.72
CA ASN A 161 -16.85 -23.04 8.45
C ASN A 161 -16.04 -24.00 7.56
N ASN A 162 -16.51 -24.23 6.32
CA ASN A 162 -15.80 -25.08 5.38
C ASN A 162 -14.48 -24.47 4.90
N ILE A 163 -14.41 -23.14 4.72
CA ILE A 163 -13.17 -22.45 4.37
C ILE A 163 -12.15 -22.59 5.50
N ILE A 164 -12.55 -22.38 6.75
CA ILE A 164 -11.67 -22.51 7.91
C ILE A 164 -11.19 -23.97 8.04
N ASP A 165 -12.09 -24.95 8.00
CA ASP A 165 -11.74 -26.39 8.04
C ASP A 165 -10.77 -26.77 6.91
N SER A 166 -10.97 -26.22 5.71
CA SER A 166 -10.10 -26.46 4.55
C SER A 166 -8.67 -25.95 4.79
N ILE A 167 -8.53 -24.75 5.36
CA ILE A 167 -7.22 -24.15 5.67
C ILE A 167 -6.54 -24.92 6.80
N GLU A 168 -7.24 -25.20 7.89
CA GLU A 168 -6.68 -25.87 9.07
C GLU A 168 -6.23 -27.32 8.79
N ASN A 169 -6.95 -28.01 7.88
CA ASN A 169 -6.65 -29.40 7.55
C ASN A 169 -5.94 -29.57 6.20
N GLY A 170 -5.47 -28.48 5.58
CA GLY A 170 -4.75 -28.54 4.30
C GLY A 170 -5.57 -29.10 3.11
N LYS A 171 -6.90 -29.04 3.17
CA LYS A 171 -7.80 -29.60 2.16
C LYS A 171 -8.10 -28.61 1.06
N GLU A 172 -8.45 -29.11 -0.11
CA GLU A 172 -9.09 -28.31 -1.17
C GLU A 172 -10.60 -28.20 -0.94
N LEU A 173 -11.13 -27.00 -1.17
CA LEU A 173 -12.56 -26.71 -1.04
C LEU A 173 -13.12 -26.18 -2.36
N LEU A 174 -14.23 -26.74 -2.82
CA LEU A 174 -15.01 -26.23 -3.94
C LEU A 174 -16.36 -25.71 -3.45
N ILE A 175 -16.61 -24.42 -3.66
CA ILE A 175 -17.90 -23.79 -3.34
C ILE A 175 -18.67 -23.52 -4.63
N LEU A 176 -19.75 -24.24 -4.83
CA LEU A 176 -20.68 -24.03 -5.93
C LEU A 176 -21.90 -23.25 -5.43
N SER A 177 -22.17 -22.12 -6.01
CA SER A 177 -23.38 -21.35 -5.68
C SER A 177 -23.85 -20.50 -6.87
N PRO A 178 -25.11 -20.12 -6.91
CA PRO A 178 -25.63 -19.22 -7.95
C PRO A 178 -24.90 -17.87 -7.95
N PRO A 179 -24.92 -17.14 -9.05
CA PRO A 179 -24.42 -15.77 -9.10
C PRO A 179 -25.09 -14.86 -8.05
N ARG A 180 -24.42 -13.78 -7.66
CA ARG A 180 -24.93 -12.75 -6.73
C ARG A 180 -25.22 -13.24 -5.29
N HIS A 181 -24.62 -14.34 -4.87
CA HIS A 181 -24.67 -14.82 -3.48
C HIS A 181 -23.47 -14.38 -2.64
N GLY A 182 -22.70 -13.38 -3.10
CA GLY A 182 -21.61 -12.77 -2.33
C GLY A 182 -20.36 -13.63 -2.17
N LYS A 183 -20.08 -14.60 -3.06
CA LYS A 183 -18.86 -15.43 -3.02
C LYS A 183 -17.59 -14.60 -3.03
N THR A 184 -17.42 -13.81 -4.09
CA THR A 184 -16.23 -12.96 -4.29
C THR A 184 -16.02 -12.00 -3.11
N GLU A 185 -17.09 -11.35 -2.65
CA GLU A 185 -17.08 -10.45 -1.50
C GLU A 185 -16.61 -11.17 -0.23
N LEU A 186 -17.17 -12.36 0.04
CA LEU A 186 -16.75 -13.17 1.18
C LEU A 186 -15.27 -13.55 1.11
N LEU A 187 -14.77 -13.90 -0.07
CA LEU A 187 -13.37 -14.26 -0.28
C LEU A 187 -12.43 -13.05 -0.15
N ILE A 188 -12.87 -11.85 -0.57
CA ILE A 188 -12.12 -10.58 -0.34
C ILE A 188 -11.99 -10.33 1.16
N HIS A 189 -13.09 -10.41 1.91
CA HIS A 189 -13.07 -10.26 3.36
C HIS A 189 -12.19 -11.31 4.05
N PHE A 190 -12.25 -12.54 3.55
CA PHE A 190 -11.40 -13.63 4.04
C PHE A 190 -9.91 -13.37 3.79
N ALA A 191 -9.54 -12.85 2.62
CA ALA A 191 -8.16 -12.49 2.33
C ALA A 191 -7.64 -11.40 3.29
N VAL A 192 -8.44 -10.36 3.57
CA VAL A 192 -8.13 -9.33 4.56
C VAL A 192 -7.97 -9.93 5.96
N TYR A 193 -8.90 -10.82 6.37
CA TYR A 193 -8.82 -11.53 7.65
C TYR A 193 -7.51 -12.31 7.80
N GLN A 194 -7.10 -13.04 6.77
CA GLN A 194 -5.85 -13.81 6.79
C GLN A 194 -4.62 -12.90 6.89
N ILE A 195 -4.64 -11.74 6.23
CA ILE A 195 -3.56 -10.73 6.31
C ILE A 195 -3.47 -10.14 7.72
N CYS A 196 -4.61 -9.85 8.36
CA CYS A 196 -4.65 -9.36 9.74
C CYS A 196 -4.20 -10.44 10.74
N LYS A 197 -4.59 -11.70 10.52
CA LYS A 197 -4.20 -12.85 11.36
C LYS A 197 -2.72 -13.17 11.24
N ASN A 198 -2.15 -13.06 10.04
CA ASN A 198 -0.74 -13.31 9.77
C ASN A 198 -0.22 -12.34 8.69
N PRO A 199 0.49 -11.26 9.04
CA PRO A 199 1.03 -10.31 8.07
C PRO A 199 2.09 -10.92 7.14
N ASN A 200 2.59 -12.12 7.43
CA ASN A 200 3.56 -12.85 6.62
C ASN A 200 2.90 -13.79 5.60
N VAL A 201 1.58 -13.94 5.61
CA VAL A 201 0.83 -14.81 4.70
C VAL A 201 1.09 -14.45 3.24
N ARG A 202 1.08 -15.47 2.38
CA ARG A 202 1.24 -15.36 0.93
C ARG A 202 -0.02 -15.92 0.27
N ILE A 203 -0.80 -15.05 -0.35
CA ILE A 203 -2.07 -15.39 -1.00
C ILE A 203 -1.93 -15.26 -2.51
N MET A 204 -2.32 -16.27 -3.25
CA MET A 204 -2.47 -16.20 -4.69
C MET A 204 -3.95 -16.13 -5.05
N TRP A 205 -4.36 -15.05 -5.72
CA TRP A 205 -5.71 -14.92 -6.23
C TRP A 205 -5.74 -15.23 -7.72
N VAL A 206 -6.52 -16.23 -8.08
CA VAL A 206 -6.66 -16.72 -9.45
C VAL A 206 -8.04 -16.36 -9.98
N GLY A 207 -8.11 -15.63 -11.08
CA GLY A 207 -9.34 -15.31 -11.80
C GLY A 207 -9.41 -16.01 -13.17
N GLY A 208 -10.56 -16.04 -13.80
CA GLY A 208 -10.73 -16.53 -15.17
C GLY A 208 -9.87 -15.78 -16.19
N ASN A 209 -9.53 -14.55 -15.89
CA ASN A 209 -8.49 -13.76 -16.58
C ASN A 209 -7.76 -12.85 -15.57
N GLU A 210 -6.71 -12.19 -16.04
CA GLU A 210 -5.86 -11.35 -15.19
C GLU A 210 -6.60 -10.13 -14.63
N ASP A 211 -7.52 -9.55 -15.40
CA ASP A 211 -8.26 -8.36 -14.97
C ASP A 211 -9.26 -8.66 -13.86
N ILE A 212 -9.91 -9.84 -13.90
CA ILE A 212 -10.79 -10.30 -12.80
C ILE A 212 -9.97 -10.44 -11.51
N ALA A 213 -8.79 -11.07 -11.59
CA ALA A 213 -7.93 -11.22 -10.42
C ALA A 213 -7.41 -9.86 -9.89
N LYS A 214 -7.05 -8.93 -10.78
CA LYS A 214 -6.64 -7.57 -10.40
C LYS A 214 -7.74 -6.78 -9.72
N ASN A 215 -8.97 -6.91 -10.17
CA ASN A 215 -10.12 -6.25 -9.55
C ASN A 215 -10.32 -6.73 -8.10
N ALA A 216 -10.17 -8.02 -7.84
CA ALA A 216 -10.24 -8.56 -6.49
C ALA A 216 -9.09 -8.03 -5.61
N LEU A 217 -7.85 -7.98 -6.13
CA LEU A 217 -6.73 -7.37 -5.41
C LEU A 217 -6.96 -5.88 -5.13
N SER A 218 -7.51 -5.15 -6.10
CA SER A 218 -7.86 -3.74 -5.93
C SER A 218 -8.83 -3.56 -4.77
N ALA A 219 -9.87 -4.41 -4.67
CA ALA A 219 -10.82 -4.36 -3.58
C ALA A 219 -10.16 -4.64 -2.21
N VAL A 220 -9.24 -5.60 -2.14
CA VAL A 220 -8.46 -5.86 -0.91
C VAL A 220 -7.58 -4.65 -0.55
N LEU A 221 -6.90 -4.07 -1.54
CA LEU A 221 -6.06 -2.87 -1.34
C LEU A 221 -6.88 -1.69 -0.84
N ASP A 222 -8.06 -1.46 -1.41
CA ASP A 222 -8.96 -0.37 -1.02
C ASP A 222 -9.39 -0.53 0.45
N VAL A 223 -9.74 -1.75 0.88
CA VAL A 223 -10.06 -2.04 2.28
C VAL A 223 -8.88 -1.75 3.20
N LEU A 224 -7.67 -2.25 2.85
CA LEU A 224 -6.48 -2.08 3.68
C LEU A 224 -5.97 -0.62 3.74
N ASP A 225 -6.26 0.18 2.71
CA ASP A 225 -5.84 1.60 2.63
C ASP A 225 -6.84 2.53 3.31
N THR A 226 -8.14 2.21 3.27
CA THR A 226 -9.22 3.12 3.71
C THR A 226 -9.88 2.76 5.04
N ASN A 227 -9.81 1.50 5.49
CA ASN A 227 -10.45 1.09 6.73
C ASN A 227 -9.60 1.47 7.95
N GLU A 228 -10.03 2.54 8.62
CA GLU A 228 -9.34 3.09 9.79
C GLU A 228 -9.37 2.13 10.99
N GLU A 229 -10.52 1.47 11.25
CA GLU A 229 -10.67 0.50 12.35
C GLU A 229 -9.68 -0.67 12.20
N LEU A 230 -9.52 -1.22 10.98
CA LEU A 230 -8.53 -2.25 10.70
C LEU A 230 -7.09 -1.76 10.93
N ARG A 231 -6.80 -0.53 10.50
CA ARG A 231 -5.46 0.04 10.65
C ARG A 231 -5.11 0.28 12.11
N GLU A 232 -6.04 0.81 12.90
CA GLU A 232 -5.85 1.08 14.33
C GLU A 232 -5.64 -0.22 15.11
N ASP A 233 -6.41 -1.26 14.81
CA ASP A 233 -6.36 -2.53 15.52
C ASP A 233 -5.19 -3.43 15.08
N PHE A 234 -4.76 -3.41 13.80
CA PHE A 234 -3.81 -4.39 13.25
C PHE A 234 -2.47 -3.81 12.76
N CYS A 235 -2.28 -2.50 12.83
CA CYS A 235 -1.00 -1.92 12.51
C CYS A 235 -0.34 -1.37 13.78
N PRO A 236 0.90 -1.77 14.10
CA PRO A 236 1.67 -1.15 15.17
C PRO A 236 1.73 0.38 15.00
N PRO A 237 1.86 1.14 16.10
CA PRO A 237 1.99 2.59 16.03
C PRO A 237 3.04 3.04 15.00
N GLY A 238 2.67 3.97 14.14
CA GLY A 238 3.55 4.48 13.07
C GLY A 238 3.70 3.56 11.86
N GLN A 239 3.08 2.39 11.84
CA GLN A 239 3.01 1.51 10.69
C GLN A 239 1.64 1.57 10.00
N ASN A 240 1.59 1.14 8.76
CA ASN A 240 0.37 1.00 7.97
C ASN A 240 0.44 -0.29 7.15
N PHE A 241 -0.71 -0.80 6.71
CA PHE A 241 -0.72 -1.88 5.72
C PHE A 241 0.01 -1.46 4.45
N LYS A 242 -0.21 -0.23 3.99
CA LYS A 242 0.53 0.34 2.85
C LYS A 242 1.98 0.59 3.26
N PRO A 243 2.94 -0.02 2.56
CA PRO A 243 4.35 0.15 2.89
C PRO A 243 4.82 1.57 2.55
N ASP A 244 5.84 2.05 3.25
CA ASP A 244 6.51 3.28 2.90
C ASP A 244 7.10 3.18 1.46
N ASN A 245 6.99 4.24 0.70
CA ASN A 245 7.52 4.34 -0.67
C ASN A 245 9.02 4.02 -0.77
N ARG A 246 9.77 4.15 0.32
CA ARG A 246 11.21 3.84 0.40
C ARG A 246 11.51 2.39 0.69
N SER A 247 10.52 1.59 1.07
CA SER A 247 10.69 0.19 1.45
C SER A 247 11.04 -0.74 0.29
N GLY A 248 10.82 -0.29 -0.96
CA GLY A 248 10.94 -1.13 -2.15
C GLY A 248 9.86 -2.20 -2.28
N LYS A 249 8.88 -2.25 -1.38
CA LYS A 249 7.75 -3.18 -1.44
C LYS A 249 6.73 -2.70 -2.46
N ASN A 250 6.14 -3.64 -3.21
CA ASN A 250 5.07 -3.33 -4.16
C ASN A 250 3.75 -3.05 -3.46
N TRP A 251 3.00 -2.09 -4.00
CA TRP A 251 1.62 -1.78 -3.61
C TRP A 251 0.82 -1.49 -4.89
N SER A 252 0.32 -2.54 -5.52
CA SER A 252 -0.40 -2.45 -6.80
C SER A 252 -1.42 -3.57 -6.96
N GLN A 253 -2.37 -3.39 -7.87
CA GLN A 253 -3.38 -4.40 -8.22
C GLN A 253 -2.80 -5.69 -8.84
N ASN A 254 -1.54 -5.72 -9.28
CA ASN A 254 -0.90 -6.92 -9.78
C ASN A 254 -0.36 -7.78 -8.63
N GLN A 255 0.25 -7.13 -7.65
CA GLN A 255 0.76 -7.74 -6.44
C GLN A 255 1.07 -6.66 -5.40
N PHE A 256 0.97 -7.03 -4.12
CA PHE A 256 1.37 -6.16 -3.05
C PHE A 256 1.98 -6.91 -1.86
N THR A 257 2.77 -6.18 -1.09
CA THR A 257 3.34 -6.65 0.19
C THR A 257 2.99 -5.64 1.26
N VAL A 258 2.32 -6.09 2.32
CA VAL A 258 1.94 -5.20 3.43
C VAL A 258 3.16 -4.64 4.18
N GLY A 259 3.02 -3.42 4.68
CA GLY A 259 4.02 -2.74 5.49
C GLY A 259 4.31 -3.46 6.80
N THR A 260 3.27 -4.05 7.39
CA THR A 260 3.29 -4.77 8.67
C THR A 260 3.98 -6.14 8.62
N ARG A 261 4.46 -6.61 7.46
CA ARG A 261 5.20 -7.87 7.36
C ARG A 261 6.44 -7.86 8.23
N THR A 262 6.54 -8.83 9.15
CA THR A 262 7.59 -8.92 10.17
C THR A 262 8.79 -9.78 9.74
N VAL A 263 8.55 -10.84 8.93
CA VAL A 263 9.62 -11.75 8.51
C VAL A 263 10.36 -11.19 7.29
N ALA A 264 11.65 -10.96 7.48
CA ALA A 264 12.55 -10.58 6.39
C ALA A 264 12.88 -11.79 5.48
N GLY A 265 13.13 -11.53 4.20
CA GLY A 265 13.58 -12.58 3.25
C GLY A 265 12.47 -13.34 2.53
N ILE A 266 11.20 -13.16 2.88
CA ILE A 266 10.10 -13.71 2.10
C ILE A 266 10.05 -13.01 0.74
N LYS A 267 10.34 -13.76 -0.32
CA LYS A 267 10.41 -13.24 -1.71
C LYS A 267 9.02 -13.04 -2.32
N SER A 268 8.07 -13.93 -2.00
CA SER A 268 6.70 -13.83 -2.51
C SER A 268 5.95 -12.66 -1.87
N PRO A 269 5.12 -11.91 -2.61
CA PRO A 269 4.30 -10.83 -2.06
C PRO A 269 3.26 -11.36 -1.07
N THR A 270 2.62 -10.47 -0.32
CA THR A 270 1.46 -10.82 0.53
C THR A 270 0.31 -11.31 -0.33
N MET A 271 0.06 -10.66 -1.46
CA MET A 271 -0.98 -11.10 -2.39
C MET A 271 -0.55 -10.86 -3.84
N VAL A 272 -0.94 -11.76 -4.72
CA VAL A 272 -0.65 -11.69 -6.16
C VAL A 272 -1.87 -12.08 -6.99
N ALA A 273 -2.15 -11.32 -8.05
CA ALA A 273 -3.17 -11.61 -9.04
C ALA A 273 -2.63 -12.47 -10.17
N VAL A 274 -3.36 -13.51 -10.53
CA VAL A 274 -3.01 -14.43 -11.60
C VAL A 274 -4.25 -14.72 -12.45
N GLY A 275 -4.15 -14.55 -13.77
CA GLY A 275 -5.17 -15.05 -14.69
C GLY A 275 -4.98 -16.54 -14.97
N LYS A 276 -6.05 -17.25 -15.25
CA LYS A 276 -6.03 -18.64 -15.70
C LYS A 276 -5.01 -18.84 -16.85
N GLY A 277 -4.17 -19.88 -16.74
CA GLY A 277 -3.09 -20.13 -17.70
C GLY A 277 -1.88 -19.20 -17.55
N GLY A 278 -1.89 -18.28 -16.59
CA GLY A 278 -0.81 -17.35 -16.33
C GLY A 278 0.48 -18.05 -15.87
N LYS A 279 1.63 -17.40 -16.09
CA LYS A 279 2.93 -17.88 -15.63
C LYS A 279 3.08 -17.59 -14.13
N ILE A 280 3.14 -18.65 -13.33
CA ILE A 280 3.27 -18.58 -11.85
C ILE A 280 4.65 -19.02 -11.37
N LEU A 281 5.62 -19.07 -12.26
CA LEU A 281 6.96 -19.59 -11.96
C LEU A 281 7.60 -18.85 -10.77
N SER A 282 8.13 -19.62 -9.81
CA SER A 282 8.88 -19.15 -8.63
C SER A 282 8.08 -18.29 -7.62
N ARG A 283 6.78 -18.55 -7.48
CA ARG A 283 5.95 -17.90 -6.47
C ARG A 283 5.27 -18.96 -5.59
N ASP A 284 5.78 -19.10 -4.40
CA ASP A 284 5.19 -19.97 -3.38
C ASP A 284 4.10 -19.21 -2.65
N CYS A 285 3.04 -19.89 -2.24
CA CYS A 285 1.92 -19.30 -1.52
C CYS A 285 1.40 -20.28 -0.46
N ASP A 286 0.81 -19.71 0.59
CA ASP A 286 0.18 -20.47 1.67
C ASP A 286 -1.28 -20.76 1.33
N ILE A 287 -1.94 -19.82 0.63
CA ILE A 287 -3.34 -19.88 0.28
C ILE A 287 -3.53 -19.57 -1.20
N ILE A 288 -4.29 -20.42 -1.89
CA ILE A 288 -4.77 -20.17 -3.24
C ILE A 288 -6.29 -19.92 -3.18
N ILE A 289 -6.71 -18.76 -3.64
CA ILE A 289 -8.12 -18.40 -3.83
C ILE A 289 -8.38 -18.37 -5.33
N ALA A 290 -9.22 -19.28 -5.81
CA ALA A 290 -9.61 -19.36 -7.21
C ALA A 290 -11.08 -18.96 -7.34
N ASP A 291 -11.34 -17.81 -7.98
CA ASP A 291 -12.68 -17.27 -8.14
C ASP A 291 -13.03 -17.12 -9.62
N ASP A 292 -14.17 -17.68 -10.02
CA ASP A 292 -14.71 -17.65 -11.38
C ASP A 292 -13.67 -18.00 -12.47
N ILE A 293 -12.91 -19.09 -12.25
CA ILE A 293 -11.82 -19.52 -13.17
C ILE A 293 -12.33 -20.09 -14.49
N GLU A 294 -13.59 -20.49 -14.57
CA GLU A 294 -14.22 -21.00 -15.78
C GLU A 294 -15.40 -20.11 -16.20
N ASP A 295 -15.41 -19.75 -17.48
CA ASP A 295 -16.51 -19.06 -18.14
C ASP A 295 -17.32 -20.01 -19.06
N HIS A 296 -18.42 -19.49 -19.59
CA HIS A 296 -19.29 -20.27 -20.48
C HIS A 296 -18.54 -20.75 -21.74
N GLN A 297 -17.58 -19.99 -22.26
CA GLN A 297 -16.85 -20.36 -23.46
C GLN A 297 -15.87 -21.51 -23.17
N THR A 298 -15.18 -21.47 -22.05
CA THR A 298 -14.24 -22.53 -21.64
C THR A 298 -14.97 -23.82 -21.24
N THR A 299 -16.17 -23.73 -20.65
CA THR A 299 -16.93 -24.92 -20.30
C THR A 299 -17.52 -25.66 -21.49
N MET A 300 -17.80 -24.98 -22.60
CA MET A 300 -18.35 -25.59 -23.81
C MET A 300 -17.31 -26.28 -24.70
N GLN A 301 -16.03 -25.97 -24.51
CA GLN A 301 -14.95 -26.54 -25.32
C GLN A 301 -14.19 -27.62 -24.53
N PRO A 302 -14.26 -28.91 -24.93
CA PRO A 302 -13.57 -29.99 -24.20
C PRO A 302 -12.07 -29.78 -24.05
N GLY A 303 -11.40 -29.27 -25.08
CA GLY A 303 -9.97 -28.96 -25.06
C GLY A 303 -9.61 -27.84 -24.07
N ALA A 304 -10.46 -26.83 -23.92
CA ALA A 304 -10.24 -25.73 -22.97
C ALA A 304 -10.39 -26.22 -21.51
N ARG A 305 -11.36 -27.09 -21.23
CA ARG A 305 -11.53 -27.70 -19.91
C ARG A 305 -10.32 -28.56 -19.53
N GLU A 306 -9.83 -29.38 -20.46
CA GLU A 306 -8.67 -30.24 -20.21
C GLU A 306 -7.42 -29.37 -19.98
N SER A 307 -7.24 -28.29 -20.75
CA SER A 307 -6.14 -27.34 -20.58
C SER A 307 -6.19 -26.67 -19.20
N THR A 308 -7.38 -26.26 -18.74
CA THR A 308 -7.59 -25.68 -17.40
C THR A 308 -7.23 -26.71 -16.32
N ARG A 309 -7.73 -27.94 -16.45
CA ARG A 309 -7.43 -29.03 -15.51
C ARG A 309 -5.96 -29.33 -15.42
N GLN A 310 -5.27 -29.43 -16.57
CA GLN A 310 -3.85 -29.69 -16.63
C GLN A 310 -3.06 -28.56 -15.98
N TRP A 311 -3.39 -27.31 -16.30
CA TRP A 311 -2.75 -26.14 -15.67
C TRP A 311 -2.96 -26.13 -14.15
N TRP A 312 -4.17 -26.44 -13.67
CA TRP A 312 -4.47 -26.55 -12.24
C TRP A 312 -3.56 -27.58 -11.57
N THR A 313 -3.55 -28.81 -12.07
CA THR A 313 -2.86 -29.94 -11.43
C THR A 313 -1.33 -29.84 -11.53
N THR A 314 -0.80 -29.34 -12.65
CA THR A 314 0.66 -29.33 -12.89
C THR A 314 1.33 -28.02 -12.48
N THR A 315 0.61 -26.92 -12.54
CA THR A 315 1.21 -25.59 -12.34
C THR A 315 0.72 -24.91 -11.07
N LEU A 316 -0.57 -24.87 -10.84
CA LEU A 316 -1.15 -24.13 -9.72
C LEU A 316 -0.98 -24.88 -8.39
N SER A 317 -1.44 -26.14 -8.32
CA SER A 317 -1.37 -26.93 -7.09
C SER A 317 0.06 -27.15 -6.57
N SER A 318 1.05 -27.15 -7.47
CA SER A 318 2.47 -27.27 -7.09
C SER A 318 3.05 -26.02 -6.40
N ARG A 319 2.26 -24.94 -6.23
CA ARG A 319 2.71 -23.67 -5.61
C ARG A 319 2.29 -23.52 -4.16
N LYS A 320 1.41 -24.39 -3.68
CA LYS A 320 1.04 -24.45 -2.27
C LYS A 320 2.20 -25.12 -1.52
N GLU A 321 2.75 -24.44 -0.52
CA GLU A 321 3.66 -25.09 0.46
C GLU A 321 2.86 -26.00 1.37
N GLU A 322 3.42 -27.16 1.71
CA GLU A 322 2.85 -28.14 2.63
C GLU A 322 2.91 -27.64 4.09
#